data_5f9796cf3985a6ab3f1c3e2ec65b1534
#
_entry.id   5f9796cf3985a6ab3f1c3e2ec65b1534
#
_cell.length_a   1.000
_cell.length_b   1.000
_cell.length_c   1.000
_cell.angle_alpha   90.00
_cell.angle_beta   90.00
_cell.angle_gamma   90.00
#
_symmetry.space_group_name_H-M   'P 1'
#
loop_
_entity.id
_entity.type
_entity.pdbx_description
1 polymer ?
#
loop_
_entity_poly.entity_id
_entity_poly.type
_entity_poly.pdbx_seq_one_letter_code
_entity_poly.pdbx_strand_id
1 'polypeptide(L)'
;MIAFDVFLNRKKLARAGMGSDGVLTAMVTWVRRRSSRPNGKRRQPQWERDLSFSLAGYRSTNGDVGEHFKWEERKLKPGDALTIKVITAARVDEPRRRIAQDPEFVERSQKRYYQRLKRKFEKSGKK
;
A
#
# COMPACT_ATOMS: atom_id res chain seq x y z
N MET A 1 16.64 -15.06 -0.65
CA MET A 1 15.41 -14.46 -0.17
C MET A 1 14.29 -14.68 -1.18
N ILE A 2 13.08 -14.72 -0.73
CA ILE A 2 11.92 -14.73 -1.62
C ILE A 2 11.76 -13.33 -2.21
N ALA A 3 11.51 -13.25 -3.50
CA ALA A 3 11.35 -12.00 -4.22
C ALA A 3 10.19 -12.12 -5.21
N PHE A 4 9.66 -10.97 -5.61
CA PHE A 4 8.61 -10.87 -6.62
C PHE A 4 9.18 -10.18 -7.86
N ASP A 5 9.17 -10.91 -8.99
CA ASP A 5 9.41 -10.31 -10.29
C ASP A 5 8.08 -9.90 -10.89
N VAL A 6 7.93 -8.63 -11.18
CA VAL A 6 6.66 -8.07 -11.65
C VAL A 6 6.81 -7.57 -13.09
N PHE A 7 5.86 -7.98 -13.92
CA PHE A 7 5.82 -7.64 -15.34
C PHE A 7 4.46 -7.02 -15.65
N LEU A 8 4.48 -5.96 -16.44
CA LEU A 8 3.26 -5.37 -16.98
C LEU A 8 3.33 -5.45 -18.50
N ASN A 9 2.34 -6.12 -19.11
CA ASN A 9 2.29 -6.31 -20.56
C ASN A 9 3.60 -6.87 -21.09
N ARG A 10 4.15 -7.89 -20.40
CA ARG A 10 5.41 -8.58 -20.71
C ARG A 10 6.66 -7.76 -20.46
N LYS A 11 6.53 -6.53 -20.02
CA LYS A 11 7.67 -5.67 -19.69
C LYS A 11 7.95 -5.74 -18.19
N LYS A 12 9.20 -6.06 -17.84
CA LYS A 12 9.60 -6.13 -16.44
C LYS A 12 9.58 -4.74 -15.80
N LEU A 13 8.90 -4.62 -14.67
CA LEU A 13 8.83 -3.38 -13.90
C LEU A 13 9.87 -3.36 -12.78
N ALA A 14 9.93 -4.42 -11.98
CA ALA A 14 10.80 -4.45 -10.83
C ALA A 14 10.94 -5.86 -10.27
N ARG A 15 12.02 -6.07 -9.53
CA ARG A 15 12.22 -7.21 -8.66
C ARG A 15 12.27 -6.70 -7.23
N ALA A 16 11.28 -7.04 -6.43
CA ALA A 16 11.18 -6.60 -5.05
C ALA A 16 11.43 -7.76 -4.10
N GLY A 17 12.09 -7.48 -3.00
CA GLY A 17 12.32 -8.48 -1.97
C GLY A 17 12.84 -7.82 -0.72
N MET A 18 12.78 -8.55 0.38
CA MET A 18 13.28 -8.06 1.65
C MET A 18 14.15 -9.12 2.28
N GLY A 19 15.37 -8.72 2.65
CA GLY A 19 16.33 -9.59 3.31
C GLY A 19 16.19 -9.64 4.82
N SER A 20 15.25 -8.91 5.39
CA SER A 20 15.01 -8.84 6.82
C SER A 20 13.54 -9.11 7.13
N ASP A 21 13.21 -9.19 8.42
CA ASP A 21 11.84 -9.38 8.86
C ASP A 21 10.95 -8.26 8.33
N GLY A 22 9.83 -8.62 7.76
CA GLY A 22 8.92 -7.65 7.21
C GLY A 22 7.85 -8.28 6.34
N VAL A 23 7.13 -7.43 5.62
CA VAL A 23 6.05 -7.83 4.73
C VAL A 23 6.34 -7.28 3.35
N LEU A 24 6.27 -8.13 2.34
CA LEU A 24 6.34 -7.74 0.94
C LEU A 24 4.97 -7.93 0.32
N THR A 25 4.43 -6.90 -0.31
CA THR A 25 3.06 -6.92 -0.82
C THR A 25 3.02 -6.45 -2.27
N ALA A 26 2.36 -7.24 -3.11
CA ALA A 26 1.97 -6.83 -4.45
C ALA A 26 0.45 -6.74 -4.46
N MET A 27 -0.10 -5.55 -4.73
CA MET A 27 -1.52 -5.29 -4.56
C MET A 27 -2.11 -4.64 -5.79
N VAL A 28 -3.17 -5.23 -6.30
CA VAL A 28 -4.02 -4.61 -7.33
C VAL A 28 -5.28 -4.15 -6.65
N THR A 29 -5.59 -2.87 -6.81
CA THR A 29 -6.75 -2.27 -6.16
C THR A 29 -7.66 -1.65 -7.20
N TRP A 30 -8.95 -1.95 -7.09
CA TRP A 30 -9.99 -1.30 -7.87
C TRP A 30 -11.03 -0.76 -6.90
N VAL A 31 -11.20 0.55 -6.94
CA VAL A 31 -12.19 1.21 -6.08
C VAL A 31 -13.25 1.81 -6.99
N ARG A 32 -14.49 1.42 -6.77
CA ARG A 32 -15.64 1.98 -7.45
C ARG A 32 -16.34 2.94 -6.50
N ARG A 33 -16.44 4.19 -6.92
CA ARG A 33 -17.11 5.22 -6.13
C ARG A 33 -18.29 5.79 -6.88
N ARG A 34 -19.40 6.02 -6.18
CA ARG A 34 -20.48 6.81 -6.74
C ARG A 34 -20.01 8.24 -6.90
N SER A 35 -20.34 8.82 -8.04
CA SER A 35 -20.12 10.24 -8.24
C SER A 35 -21.03 11.02 -7.29
N SER A 36 -20.43 11.76 -6.36
CA SER A 36 -21.15 12.66 -5.46
C SER A 36 -21.22 14.08 -5.98
N ARG A 37 -20.76 14.33 -7.21
CA ARG A 37 -20.79 15.68 -7.78
C ARG A 37 -22.19 16.02 -8.27
N PRO A 38 -22.80 17.09 -7.73
CA PRO A 38 -24.20 17.42 -8.02
C PRO A 38 -24.49 17.87 -9.44
N ASN A 39 -23.46 18.23 -10.22
CA ASN A 39 -23.67 18.76 -11.57
C ASN A 39 -23.46 17.74 -12.69
N GLY A 40 -23.25 16.47 -12.41
CA GLY A 40 -23.23 15.39 -13.40
C GLY A 40 -22.25 15.58 -14.56
N LYS A 41 -21.36 16.54 -14.49
CA LYS A 41 -20.43 16.84 -15.57
C LYS A 41 -19.21 15.95 -15.58
N ARG A 42 -19.42 14.66 -15.50
CA ARG A 42 -18.30 13.73 -15.63
C ARG A 42 -18.20 13.23 -17.03
N ARG A 43 -17.11 13.61 -17.65
CA ARG A 43 -16.79 13.16 -19.01
C ARG A 43 -16.11 11.79 -19.03
N GLN A 44 -15.58 11.32 -17.89
CA GLN A 44 -14.88 10.03 -17.81
C GLN A 44 -15.36 9.23 -16.62
N PRO A 45 -15.54 7.90 -16.79
CA PRO A 45 -15.85 7.03 -15.66
C PRO A 45 -14.74 7.11 -14.62
N GLN A 46 -15.09 7.35 -13.37
CA GLN A 46 -14.11 7.50 -12.30
C GLN A 46 -13.40 6.22 -11.92
N TRP A 47 -13.99 5.08 -12.24
CA TRP A 47 -13.40 3.79 -11.95
C TRP A 47 -12.02 3.60 -12.61
N GLU A 48 -11.79 4.24 -13.79
CA GLU A 48 -10.49 4.19 -14.46
C GLU A 48 -9.36 4.79 -13.63
N ARG A 49 -9.68 5.79 -12.81
CA ARG A 49 -8.70 6.47 -11.96
C ARG A 49 -8.39 5.68 -10.69
N ASP A 50 -9.28 4.81 -10.31
CA ASP A 50 -9.18 4.06 -9.06
C ASP A 50 -8.63 2.65 -9.25
N LEU A 51 -8.13 2.34 -10.42
CA LEU A 51 -7.49 1.06 -10.72
C LEU A 51 -5.97 1.24 -10.67
N SER A 52 -5.33 0.57 -9.72
CA SER A 52 -3.91 0.77 -9.47
C SER A 52 -3.20 -0.50 -9.05
N PHE A 53 -1.88 -0.48 -9.20
CA PHE A 53 -0.99 -1.52 -8.73
C PHE A 53 0.07 -0.90 -7.81
N SER A 54 0.35 -1.58 -6.73
CA SER A 54 1.39 -1.19 -5.77
C SER A 54 2.27 -2.39 -5.43
N LEU A 55 3.57 -2.19 -5.51
CA LEU A 55 4.58 -3.17 -5.08
C LEU A 55 5.37 -2.53 -3.96
N ALA A 56 5.16 -2.98 -2.75
CA ALA A 56 5.64 -2.30 -1.56
C ALA A 56 6.08 -3.28 -0.48
N GLY A 57 6.84 -2.80 0.46
CA GLY A 57 7.25 -3.55 1.63
C GLY A 57 7.16 -2.71 2.89
N TYR A 58 7.12 -3.40 4.00
CA TYR A 58 7.14 -2.78 5.31
C TYR A 58 8.06 -3.58 6.22
N ARG A 59 8.88 -2.87 6.97
CA ARG A 59 9.75 -3.47 7.96
C ARG A 59 9.60 -2.70 9.27
N SER A 60 9.35 -3.42 10.36
CA SER A 60 9.36 -2.85 11.69
C SER A 60 10.72 -3.08 12.32
N THR A 61 11.35 -1.98 12.75
CA THR A 61 12.61 -2.04 13.51
C THR A 61 12.35 -1.51 14.90
N ASN A 62 12.83 -2.22 15.91
CA ASN A 62 12.74 -1.79 17.31
C ASN A 62 11.32 -1.44 17.77
N GLY A 63 10.38 -2.37 17.58
CA GLY A 63 9.04 -2.24 18.13
C GLY A 63 8.11 -1.42 17.25
N ASP A 64 7.88 -0.16 17.59
CA ASP A 64 6.78 0.61 17.04
C ASP A 64 7.12 1.46 15.82
N VAL A 65 8.41 1.59 15.48
CA VAL A 65 8.85 2.41 14.37
C VAL A 65 9.11 1.53 13.16
N GLY A 66 8.46 1.81 12.06
CA GLY A 66 8.59 1.06 10.85
C GLY A 66 9.14 1.87 9.69
N GLU A 67 9.48 1.17 8.63
CA GLU A 67 9.95 1.77 7.39
C GLU A 67 9.18 1.14 6.24
N HIS A 68 8.64 2.00 5.38
CA HIS A 68 7.93 1.59 4.16
C HIS A 68 8.87 1.71 2.97
N PHE A 69 8.80 0.71 2.11
CA PHE A 69 9.55 0.67 0.86
C PHE A 69 8.56 0.61 -0.28
N LYS A 70 8.79 1.38 -1.34
CA LYS A 70 8.01 1.29 -2.57
C LYS A 70 8.92 1.02 -3.75
N TRP A 71 8.63 -0.08 -4.46
CA TRP A 71 9.33 -0.41 -5.71
C TRP A 71 8.58 0.10 -6.92
N GLU A 72 7.25 0.00 -6.89
CA GLU A 72 6.43 0.42 -8.01
C GLU A 72 5.06 0.86 -7.53
N GLU A 73 4.55 1.91 -8.14
CA GLU A 73 3.19 2.36 -7.94
C GLU A 73 2.71 2.97 -9.25
N ARG A 74 1.65 2.39 -9.82
CA ARG A 74 1.13 2.90 -11.07
C ARG A 74 -0.35 2.64 -11.24
N LYS A 75 -0.93 3.44 -12.09
CA LYS A 75 -2.31 3.25 -12.51
C LYS A 75 -2.37 2.18 -13.59
N LEU A 76 -3.40 1.38 -13.52
CA LEU A 76 -3.69 0.37 -14.52
C LEU A 76 -4.91 0.77 -15.33
N LYS A 77 -5.08 0.11 -16.46
CA LYS A 77 -6.28 0.26 -17.29
C LYS A 77 -6.77 -1.12 -17.71
N PRO A 78 -8.05 -1.26 -18.07
CA PRO A 78 -8.56 -2.53 -18.59
C PRO A 78 -7.74 -2.99 -19.80
N GLY A 79 -7.44 -4.27 -19.85
CA GLY A 79 -6.59 -4.87 -20.86
C GLY A 79 -5.13 -5.02 -20.44
N ASP A 80 -4.70 -4.36 -19.37
CA ASP A 80 -3.36 -4.57 -18.83
C ASP A 80 -3.22 -5.97 -18.25
N ALA A 81 -2.10 -6.62 -18.58
CA ALA A 81 -1.76 -7.94 -18.04
C ALA A 81 -0.61 -7.80 -17.06
N LEU A 82 -0.92 -8.04 -15.81
CA LEU A 82 0.08 -7.99 -14.73
C LEU A 82 0.49 -9.41 -14.37
N THR A 83 1.79 -9.67 -14.40
CA THR A 83 2.35 -10.98 -14.02
C THR A 83 3.27 -10.81 -12.84
N ILE A 84 3.06 -11.62 -11.82
CA ILE A 84 3.91 -11.65 -10.64
C ILE A 84 4.50 -13.05 -10.52
N LYS A 85 5.83 -13.13 -10.58
CA LYS A 85 6.54 -14.39 -10.38
C LYS A 85 7.16 -14.38 -8.99
N VAL A 86 6.87 -15.40 -8.22
CA VAL A 86 7.50 -15.60 -6.92
C VAL A 86 8.76 -16.41 -7.14
N ILE A 87 9.89 -15.83 -6.80
CA ILE A 87 11.21 -16.43 -7.05
C ILE A 87 12.07 -16.41 -5.79
N THR A 88 13.15 -17.16 -5.84
CA THR A 88 14.25 -17.02 -4.88
C THR A 88 15.35 -16.22 -5.56
N ALA A 89 15.82 -15.17 -4.92
CA ALA A 89 16.84 -14.30 -5.49
C ALA A 89 17.88 -13.92 -4.44
N ALA A 90 19.11 -13.73 -4.89
CA ALA A 90 20.18 -13.21 -4.04
C ALA A 90 20.16 -11.70 -3.98
N ARG A 91 19.70 -11.05 -5.04
CA ARG A 91 19.64 -9.60 -5.16
C ARG A 91 18.30 -9.14 -5.69
N VAL A 92 17.86 -7.99 -5.21
CA VAL A 92 16.64 -7.34 -5.65
C VAL A 92 16.95 -5.89 -6.00
N ASP A 93 16.01 -5.25 -6.70
CA ASP A 93 16.15 -3.84 -7.03
C ASP A 93 16.05 -2.99 -5.78
N GLU A 94 16.76 -1.87 -5.77
CA GLU A 94 16.58 -0.88 -4.73
C GLU A 94 15.17 -0.28 -4.82
N PRO A 95 14.48 -0.11 -3.68
CA PRO A 95 13.18 0.55 -3.71
C PRO A 95 13.33 2.00 -4.16
N ARG A 96 12.38 2.47 -4.93
CA ARG A 96 12.35 3.85 -5.41
C ARG A 96 12.13 4.85 -4.29
N ARG A 97 11.40 4.45 -3.26
CA ARG A 97 11.09 5.26 -2.08
C ARG A 97 11.31 4.48 -0.82
N ARG A 98 11.86 5.15 0.17
CA ARG A 98 11.95 4.67 1.54
C ARG A 98 11.35 5.75 2.44
N ILE A 99 10.34 5.36 3.19
CA ILE A 99 9.64 6.28 4.09
C ILE A 99 9.75 5.71 5.49
N ALA A 100 10.60 6.32 6.31
CA ALA A 100 10.67 5.99 7.72
C ALA A 100 9.50 6.65 8.45
N GLN A 101 8.85 5.91 9.34
CA GLN A 101 7.81 6.47 10.17
C GLN A 101 8.43 7.41 11.20
N ASP A 102 7.82 8.58 11.37
CA ASP A 102 8.18 9.50 12.44
C ASP A 102 7.67 8.94 13.77
N PRO A 103 8.56 8.67 14.75
CA PRO A 103 8.13 8.15 16.05
C PRO A 103 7.11 9.04 16.75
N GLU A 104 7.26 10.35 16.64
CA GLU A 104 6.32 11.30 17.25
C GLU A 104 4.94 11.22 16.59
N PHE A 105 4.91 11.06 15.28
CA PHE A 105 3.65 10.90 14.56
C PHE A 105 2.95 9.60 14.95
N VAL A 106 3.68 8.51 15.05
CA VAL A 106 3.14 7.22 15.46
C VAL A 106 2.56 7.31 16.87
N GLU A 107 3.29 7.92 17.80
CA GLU A 107 2.84 8.09 19.17
C GLU A 107 1.56 8.93 19.25
N ARG A 108 1.51 10.04 18.50
CA ARG A 108 0.32 10.89 18.46
C ARG A 108 -0.88 10.14 17.86
N SER A 109 -0.66 9.36 16.83
CA SER A 109 -1.72 8.56 16.20
C SER A 109 -2.26 7.50 17.15
N GLN A 110 -1.38 6.84 17.89
CA GLN A 110 -1.77 5.86 18.89
C GLN A 110 -2.57 6.49 20.02
N LYS A 111 -2.18 7.65 20.49
CA LYS A 111 -2.91 8.39 21.51
C LYS A 111 -4.30 8.80 21.06
N ARG A 112 -4.43 9.28 19.82
CA ARG A 112 -5.73 9.63 19.24
C ARG A 112 -6.64 8.41 19.13
N TYR A 113 -6.08 7.30 18.69
CA TYR A 113 -6.83 6.06 18.56
C TYR A 113 -7.30 5.56 19.92
N TYR A 114 -6.42 5.59 20.92
CA TYR A 114 -6.76 5.23 22.29
C TYR A 114 -7.90 6.09 22.83
N GLN A 115 -7.82 7.40 22.66
CA GLN A 115 -8.87 8.32 23.11
C GLN A 115 -10.19 8.06 22.42
N ARG A 116 -10.15 7.76 21.13
CA ARG A 116 -11.36 7.42 20.37
C ARG A 116 -12.03 6.15 20.91
N LEU A 117 -11.25 5.11 21.14
CA LEU A 117 -11.75 3.87 21.72
C LEU A 117 -12.28 4.07 23.12
N LYS A 118 -11.59 4.84 23.93
CA LYS A 118 -12.02 5.16 25.29
C LYS A 118 -13.38 5.84 25.29
N ARG A 119 -13.57 6.85 24.46
CA ARG A 119 -14.88 7.53 24.33
C ARG A 119 -15.98 6.58 23.87
N LYS A 120 -15.67 5.75 22.88
CA LYS A 120 -16.62 4.79 22.33
C LYS A 120 -17.10 3.81 23.41
N PHE A 121 -16.17 3.25 24.17
CA PHE A 121 -16.50 2.26 25.19
C PHE A 121 -17.12 2.89 26.45
N GLU A 122 -16.72 4.06 26.84
CA GLU A 122 -17.34 4.79 27.95
C GLU A 122 -18.78 5.16 27.63
N LYS A 123 -19.08 5.58 26.41
CA LYS A 123 -20.46 5.84 25.99
C LYS A 123 -21.30 4.57 25.99
N SER A 124 -20.77 3.44 25.58
CA SER A 124 -21.49 2.18 25.60
C SER A 124 -21.72 1.65 27.01
N GLY A 125 -20.86 2.00 27.96
CA GLY A 125 -20.98 1.59 29.36
C GLY A 125 -21.93 2.44 30.19
N LYS A 126 -22.34 3.60 29.69
CA LYS A 126 -23.30 4.48 30.38
C LYS A 126 -24.72 4.15 29.93
N LYS A 127 -25.31 3.22 30.59
CA LYS A 127 -26.73 2.98 30.44
C LYS A 127 -27.47 3.62 31.59
#